data_e8d66d9edf3fee1f1aba813a6d1831ce
#
_entry.id   e8d66d9edf3fee1f1aba813a6d1831ce
#
_cell.length_a   1.000
_cell.length_b   1.000
_cell.length_c   1.000
_cell.angle_alpha   90.00
_cell.angle_beta   90.00
_cell.angle_gamma   90.00
#
_symmetry.space_group_name_H-M   'P 1'
#
loop_
_entity.id
_entity.type
_entity.pdbx_description
1 polymer ?
#
loop_
_entity_poly.entity_id
_entity_poly.type
_entity_poly.pdbx_seq_one_letter_code
_entity_poly.pdbx_strand_id
1 'polypeptide(L)'
;MKIAVGSDERTHLTDMLTEELKKRGHELLLFGPLTENDLEVDWPLTSSKVAWAVARGEADEGIVCCWTGTGASIAANKVPGIRAALCHDEETVRGARTWNHANLLALSLRATSEAVAKEILDAWFATPYAEDEWNRQQIERIRELETRQGSS
;
A
#
# COMPACT_ATOMS: atom_id res chain seq x y z
N MET A 1 10.85 -7.41 -6.72
CA MET A 1 9.68 -6.84 -7.41
C MET A 1 9.76 -5.32 -7.48
N LYS A 2 8.89 -4.70 -8.23
CA LYS A 2 8.80 -3.24 -8.31
C LYS A 2 7.71 -2.72 -7.37
N ILE A 3 8.07 -1.83 -6.45
CA ILE A 3 7.18 -1.30 -5.41
C ILE A 3 6.97 0.20 -5.66
N ALA A 4 5.72 0.62 -5.78
CA ALA A 4 5.36 2.04 -5.79
C ALA A 4 5.26 2.54 -4.35
N VAL A 5 5.94 3.64 -4.03
CA VAL A 5 5.95 4.22 -2.67
C VAL A 5 5.62 5.70 -2.76
N GLY A 6 4.66 6.14 -1.96
CA GLY A 6 4.26 7.55 -1.90
C GLY A 6 3.89 8.00 -0.49
N SER A 7 4.09 9.27 -0.24
CA SER A 7 3.71 9.95 0.99
C SER A 7 3.49 11.43 0.68
N ASP A 8 2.58 12.08 1.38
CA ASP A 8 2.39 13.53 1.27
C ASP A 8 3.47 14.32 2.03
N GLU A 9 4.25 13.62 2.85
CA GLU A 9 5.33 14.20 3.64
C GLU A 9 6.54 13.25 3.65
N ARG A 10 7.74 13.78 3.44
CA ARG A 10 8.97 13.05 3.64
C ARG A 10 9.40 13.14 5.10
N THR A 11 9.62 12.00 5.73
CA THR A 11 10.03 11.89 7.12
C THR A 11 11.18 10.88 7.26
N HIS A 12 11.72 10.79 8.48
CA HIS A 12 12.72 9.77 8.80
C HIS A 12 12.17 8.34 8.54
N LEU A 13 10.89 8.11 8.83
CA LEU A 13 10.26 6.82 8.54
C LEU A 13 10.21 6.52 7.05
N THR A 14 9.83 7.48 6.21
CA THR A 14 9.79 7.26 4.75
C THR A 14 11.18 6.99 4.18
N ASP A 15 12.20 7.68 4.68
CA ASP A 15 13.59 7.45 4.28
C ASP A 15 14.04 6.03 4.66
N MET A 16 13.73 5.60 5.88
CA MET A 16 14.02 4.25 6.34
C MET A 16 13.30 3.19 5.49
N LEU A 17 12.01 3.41 5.19
CA LEU A 17 11.22 2.49 4.35
C LEU A 17 11.83 2.33 2.96
N THR A 18 12.18 3.43 2.31
CA THR A 18 12.77 3.37 0.96
C THR A 18 14.14 2.70 0.95
N GLU A 19 14.99 2.96 1.95
CA GLU A 19 16.29 2.29 2.09
C GLU A 19 16.10 0.78 2.36
N GLU A 20 15.21 0.43 3.27
CA GLU A 20 14.95 -0.97 3.62
C GLU A 20 14.44 -1.76 2.42
N LEU A 21 13.52 -1.20 1.64
CA LEU A 21 13.01 -1.83 0.43
C LEU A 21 14.12 -2.05 -0.61
N LYS A 22 15.01 -1.08 -0.79
CA LYS A 22 16.17 -1.23 -1.68
C LYS A 22 17.12 -2.33 -1.20
N LYS A 23 17.41 -2.37 0.11
CA LYS A 23 18.24 -3.44 0.71
C LYS A 23 17.66 -4.84 0.48
N ARG A 24 16.33 -4.94 0.45
CA ARG A 24 15.62 -6.20 0.14
C ARG A 24 15.62 -6.55 -1.35
N GLY A 25 16.21 -5.71 -2.19
CA GLY A 25 16.36 -5.96 -3.63
C GLY A 25 15.21 -5.48 -4.49
N HIS A 26 14.30 -4.64 -3.96
CA HIS A 26 13.18 -4.09 -4.73
C HIS A 26 13.60 -2.87 -5.55
N GLU A 27 13.02 -2.74 -6.73
CA GLU A 27 13.04 -1.52 -7.52
C GLU A 27 11.89 -0.61 -7.05
N LEU A 28 12.16 0.69 -6.90
CA LEU A 28 11.16 1.63 -6.38
C LEU A 28 10.69 2.62 -7.43
N LEU A 29 9.38 2.86 -7.43
CA LEU A 29 8.72 3.94 -8.14
C LEU A 29 8.19 4.93 -7.09
N LEU A 30 8.79 6.12 -6.99
CA LEU A 30 8.53 7.07 -5.91
C LEU A 30 7.59 8.19 -6.34
N PHE A 31 6.70 8.60 -5.44
CA PHE A 31 5.71 9.66 -5.65
C PHE A 31 5.69 10.67 -4.51
N GLY A 32 5.28 11.90 -4.84
CA GLY A 32 5.20 13.01 -3.89
C GLY A 32 6.58 13.47 -3.41
N PRO A 33 6.66 13.99 -2.18
CA PRO A 33 7.92 14.48 -1.60
C PRO A 33 9.05 13.46 -1.48
N LEU A 34 8.81 12.19 -1.80
CA LEU A 34 9.84 11.15 -1.81
C LEU A 34 10.75 11.23 -3.05
N THR A 35 10.40 12.05 -4.01
CA THR A 35 11.19 12.29 -5.22
C THR A 35 11.13 13.75 -5.62
N GLU A 36 12.19 14.25 -6.26
CA GLU A 36 12.23 15.63 -6.78
C GLU A 36 11.41 15.78 -8.07
N ASN A 37 11.04 14.68 -8.70
CA ASN A 37 10.31 14.66 -9.97
C ASN A 37 8.79 14.79 -9.81
N ASP A 38 8.27 14.77 -8.59
CA ASP A 38 6.85 14.91 -8.30
C ASP A 38 6.64 15.97 -7.23
N LEU A 39 5.95 17.06 -7.60
CA LEU A 39 5.68 18.19 -6.69
C LEU A 39 4.34 18.03 -5.95
N GLU A 40 3.66 16.90 -6.11
CA GLU A 40 2.39 16.65 -5.47
C GLU A 40 2.57 16.48 -3.95
N VAL A 41 1.80 17.23 -3.17
CA VAL A 41 1.84 17.17 -1.69
C VAL A 41 0.49 16.83 -1.08
N ASP A 42 -0.57 16.76 -1.88
CA ASP A 42 -1.89 16.40 -1.39
C ASP A 42 -2.00 14.89 -1.18
N TRP A 43 -2.35 14.48 0.03
CA TRP A 43 -2.40 13.05 0.38
C TRP A 43 -3.37 12.23 -0.49
N PRO A 44 -4.56 12.77 -0.94
CA PRO A 44 -5.42 12.00 -1.83
C PRO A 44 -4.79 11.75 -3.19
N LEU A 45 -4.12 12.75 -3.73
CA LEU A 45 -3.51 12.68 -5.06
C LEU A 45 -2.26 11.82 -5.05
N THR A 46 -1.38 11.99 -4.06
CA THR A 46 -0.17 11.18 -3.91
C THR A 46 -0.52 9.69 -3.73
N SER A 47 -1.48 9.40 -2.85
CA SER A 47 -1.93 8.04 -2.61
C SER A 47 -2.59 7.41 -3.84
N SER A 48 -3.37 8.18 -4.59
CA SER A 48 -3.99 7.70 -5.83
C SER A 48 -2.97 7.41 -6.93
N LYS A 49 -1.89 8.18 -7.02
CA LYS A 49 -0.80 7.91 -7.96
C LYS A 49 -0.15 6.54 -7.72
N VAL A 50 0.13 6.23 -6.45
CA VAL A 50 0.65 4.90 -6.07
C VAL A 50 -0.35 3.81 -6.44
N ALA A 51 -1.61 4.00 -6.08
CA ALA A 51 -2.66 3.04 -6.36
C ALA A 51 -2.83 2.79 -7.87
N TRP A 52 -2.83 3.84 -8.69
CA TRP A 52 -2.90 3.69 -10.15
C TRP A 52 -1.67 3.00 -10.74
N ALA A 53 -0.48 3.25 -10.21
CA ALA A 53 0.73 2.55 -10.65
C ALA A 53 0.60 1.03 -10.46
N VAL A 54 0.05 0.62 -9.32
CA VAL A 54 -0.23 -0.81 -9.05
C VAL A 54 -1.36 -1.34 -9.92
N ALA A 55 -2.48 -0.61 -10.02
CA ALA A 55 -3.63 -1.04 -10.82
C ALA A 55 -3.32 -1.20 -12.32
N ARG A 56 -2.40 -0.39 -12.85
CA ARG A 56 -1.96 -0.45 -14.25
C ARG A 56 -0.81 -1.41 -14.50
N GLY A 57 -0.28 -2.06 -13.47
CA GLY A 57 0.85 -2.97 -13.60
C GLY A 57 2.20 -2.26 -13.80
N GLU A 58 2.29 -0.95 -13.55
CA GLU A 58 3.55 -0.21 -13.55
C GLU A 58 4.41 -0.56 -12.33
N ALA A 59 3.78 -1.01 -11.26
CA ALA A 59 4.39 -1.60 -10.08
C ALA A 59 3.62 -2.86 -9.67
N ASP A 60 4.29 -3.77 -8.98
CA ASP A 60 3.68 -5.01 -8.52
C ASP A 60 2.80 -4.79 -7.29
N GLU A 61 3.29 -4.01 -6.34
CA GLU A 61 2.62 -3.66 -5.10
C GLU A 61 2.92 -2.21 -4.71
N GLY A 62 2.22 -1.68 -3.72
CA GLY A 62 2.40 -0.30 -3.28
C GLY A 62 2.47 -0.11 -1.77
N ILE A 63 3.10 0.99 -1.37
CA ILE A 63 3.11 1.46 0.02
C ILE A 63 2.77 2.95 0.02
N VAL A 64 1.79 3.35 0.81
CA VAL A 64 1.39 4.74 0.99
C VAL A 64 1.47 5.14 2.47
N CYS A 65 1.92 6.35 2.72
CA CYS A 65 1.98 6.91 4.06
C CYS A 65 1.29 8.27 4.09
N CYS A 66 0.66 8.58 5.21
CA CYS A 66 0.29 9.93 5.61
C CYS A 66 0.33 10.01 7.13
N TRP A 67 0.04 11.16 7.72
CA TRP A 67 0.21 11.35 9.17
C TRP A 67 -0.44 10.25 10.01
N THR A 68 -1.67 9.86 9.70
CA THR A 68 -2.40 8.79 10.40
C THR A 68 -2.52 7.50 9.58
N GLY A 69 -2.23 7.54 8.28
CA GLY A 69 -2.43 6.42 7.36
C GLY A 69 -3.88 6.22 6.91
N THR A 70 -4.84 6.82 7.60
CA THR A 70 -6.27 6.65 7.32
C THR A 70 -6.67 7.26 5.98
N GLY A 71 -6.29 8.51 5.73
CA GLY A 71 -6.58 9.19 4.48
C GLY A 71 -5.93 8.51 3.27
N ALA A 72 -4.66 8.13 3.41
CA ALA A 72 -3.95 7.40 2.36
C ALA A 72 -4.65 6.07 2.01
N SER A 73 -5.09 5.33 3.00
CA SER A 73 -5.84 4.08 2.82
C SER A 73 -7.17 4.32 2.08
N ILE A 74 -7.94 5.34 2.51
CA ILE A 74 -9.22 5.68 1.90
C ILE A 74 -9.01 6.05 0.42
N ALA A 75 -8.08 6.95 0.13
CA ALA A 75 -7.81 7.41 -1.22
C ALA A 75 -7.35 6.27 -2.14
N ALA A 76 -6.43 5.43 -1.68
CA ALA A 76 -5.95 4.30 -2.45
C ALA A 76 -7.08 3.31 -2.80
N ASN A 77 -7.98 3.06 -1.86
CA ASN A 77 -9.10 2.14 -2.08
C ASN A 77 -10.19 2.68 -3.01
N LYS A 78 -10.12 3.94 -3.43
CA LYS A 78 -11.01 4.47 -4.48
C LYS A 78 -10.59 4.03 -5.88
N VAL A 79 -9.40 3.49 -6.04
CA VAL A 79 -8.91 3.00 -7.33
C VAL A 79 -9.33 1.53 -7.50
N PRO A 80 -10.05 1.19 -8.58
CA PRO A 80 -10.44 -0.19 -8.85
C PRO A 80 -9.22 -1.13 -8.95
N GLY A 81 -9.35 -2.32 -8.36
CA GLY A 81 -8.27 -3.31 -8.33
C GLY A 81 -7.31 -3.15 -7.14
N ILE A 82 -7.48 -2.11 -6.34
CA ILE A 82 -6.65 -1.87 -5.16
C ILE A 82 -7.34 -2.35 -3.89
N ARG A 83 -6.60 -3.09 -3.10
CA ARG A 83 -6.96 -3.50 -1.75
C ARG A 83 -5.88 -2.98 -0.81
N ALA A 84 -6.08 -1.73 -0.37
CA ALA A 84 -5.18 -1.06 0.55
C ALA A 84 -5.54 -1.39 1.99
N ALA A 85 -4.57 -1.83 2.76
CA ALA A 85 -4.73 -2.18 4.15
C ALA A 85 -3.91 -1.24 5.05
N LEU A 86 -4.60 -0.53 5.94
CA LEU A 86 -3.96 0.24 7.00
C LEU A 86 -3.54 -0.72 8.11
N CYS A 87 -2.24 -0.84 8.32
CA CYS A 87 -1.67 -1.78 9.28
C CYS A 87 -0.80 -1.06 10.31
N HIS A 88 -0.90 -1.50 11.56
CA HIS A 88 -0.12 -0.99 12.70
C HIS A 88 0.81 -2.04 13.30
N ASP A 89 0.69 -3.29 12.90
CA ASP A 89 1.49 -4.41 13.38
C ASP A 89 1.57 -5.54 12.35
N GLU A 90 2.46 -6.49 12.60
CA GLU A 90 2.68 -7.63 11.72
C GLU A 90 1.48 -8.59 11.63
N GLU A 91 0.72 -8.73 12.72
CA GLU A 91 -0.43 -9.64 12.75
C GLU A 91 -1.56 -9.12 11.86
N THR A 92 -1.83 -7.81 11.88
CA THR A 92 -2.78 -7.17 10.97
C THR A 92 -2.34 -7.34 9.52
N VAL A 93 -1.03 -7.21 9.25
CA VAL A 93 -0.46 -7.45 7.91
C VAL A 93 -0.70 -8.88 7.44
N ARG A 94 -0.46 -9.86 8.29
CA ARG A 94 -0.70 -11.27 7.95
C ARG A 94 -2.16 -11.50 7.55
N GLY A 95 -3.10 -10.96 8.33
CA GLY A 95 -4.53 -11.04 7.99
C GLY A 95 -4.87 -10.34 6.67
N ALA A 96 -4.34 -9.14 6.46
CA ALA A 96 -4.56 -8.38 5.24
C ALA A 96 -4.06 -9.14 4.00
N ARG A 97 -2.90 -9.76 4.09
CA ARG A 97 -2.34 -10.58 2.99
C ARG A 97 -3.11 -11.88 2.80
N THR A 98 -3.27 -12.63 3.86
CA THR A 98 -3.88 -13.96 3.81
C THR A 98 -5.32 -13.91 3.31
N TRP A 99 -6.14 -13.05 3.90
CA TRP A 99 -7.59 -13.06 3.68
C TRP A 99 -8.08 -11.99 2.71
N ASN A 100 -7.45 -10.82 2.71
CA ASN A 100 -7.93 -9.71 1.87
C ASN A 100 -7.15 -9.56 0.57
N HIS A 101 -6.11 -10.34 0.38
CA HIS A 101 -5.19 -10.24 -0.78
C HIS A 101 -4.72 -8.79 -0.99
N ALA A 102 -4.38 -8.11 0.12
CA ALA A 102 -3.95 -6.73 0.07
C ALA A 102 -2.73 -6.56 -0.84
N ASN A 103 -2.81 -5.62 -1.77
CA ASN A 103 -1.74 -5.30 -2.71
C ASN A 103 -1.15 -3.90 -2.51
N LEU A 104 -1.68 -3.19 -1.52
CA LEU A 104 -1.17 -1.89 -1.12
C LEU A 104 -1.20 -1.77 0.40
N LEU A 105 -0.06 -1.41 0.98
CA LEU A 105 0.11 -1.21 2.41
C LEU A 105 -0.02 0.28 2.74
N ALA A 106 -0.86 0.65 3.70
CA ALA A 106 -0.95 2.01 4.21
C ALA A 106 -0.38 2.06 5.63
N LEU A 107 0.45 3.07 5.91
CA LEU A 107 1.13 3.25 7.19
C LEU A 107 0.91 4.66 7.75
N SER A 108 0.82 4.73 9.08
CA SER A 108 0.79 5.98 9.83
C SER A 108 2.20 6.48 10.10
N LEU A 109 2.52 7.69 9.65
CA LEU A 109 3.81 8.32 9.93
C LEU A 109 3.99 8.58 11.43
N ARG A 110 2.92 8.99 12.13
CA ARG A 110 3.00 9.30 13.55
C ARG A 110 3.04 8.07 14.47
N ALA A 111 2.44 6.96 14.06
CA ALA A 111 2.21 5.82 14.94
C ALA A 111 3.14 4.64 14.67
N THR A 112 3.93 4.67 13.61
CA THR A 112 4.79 3.56 13.21
C THR A 112 6.24 3.85 13.53
N SER A 113 6.83 3.08 14.44
CA SER A 113 8.27 3.13 14.70
C SER A 113 9.05 2.41 13.60
N GLU A 114 10.34 2.70 13.47
CA GLU A 114 11.20 1.98 12.52
C GLU A 114 11.23 0.47 12.77
N ALA A 115 11.30 0.08 14.05
CA ALA A 115 11.30 -1.34 14.44
C ALA A 115 10.01 -2.03 13.98
N VAL A 116 8.86 -1.44 14.27
CA VAL A 116 7.55 -1.98 13.85
C VAL A 116 7.41 -1.97 12.33
N ALA A 117 7.91 -0.95 11.64
CA ALA A 117 7.90 -0.90 10.18
C ALA A 117 8.67 -2.08 9.57
N LYS A 118 9.82 -2.45 10.12
CA LYS A 118 10.57 -3.63 9.66
C LYS A 118 9.81 -4.94 9.87
N GLU A 119 9.18 -5.11 11.03
CA GLU A 119 8.32 -6.26 11.33
C GLU A 119 7.14 -6.34 10.34
N ILE A 120 6.51 -5.19 10.05
CA ILE A 120 5.43 -5.08 9.06
C ILE A 120 5.92 -5.50 7.66
N LEU A 121 7.08 -5.00 7.22
CA LEU A 121 7.64 -5.37 5.92
C LEU A 121 8.01 -6.86 5.86
N ASP A 122 8.56 -7.42 6.94
CA ASP A 122 8.85 -8.85 7.02
C ASP A 122 7.59 -9.68 6.82
N ALA A 123 6.53 -9.35 7.55
CA ALA A 123 5.23 -10.03 7.43
C ALA A 123 4.60 -9.84 6.04
N TRP A 124 4.68 -8.63 5.48
CA TRP A 124 4.11 -8.33 4.17
C TRP A 124 4.70 -9.21 3.07
N PHE A 125 6.02 -9.29 3.00
CA PHE A 125 6.70 -10.06 1.94
C PHE A 125 6.75 -11.58 2.21
N ALA A 126 6.57 -12.01 3.46
CA ALA A 126 6.59 -13.42 3.84
C ALA A 126 5.22 -14.09 3.80
N THR A 127 4.13 -13.32 3.77
CA THR A 127 2.77 -13.89 3.87
C THR A 127 2.10 -14.01 2.51
N PRO A 128 1.87 -15.23 2.01
CA PRO A 128 1.16 -15.45 0.75
C PRO A 128 -0.35 -15.22 0.91
N TYR A 129 -1.03 -15.02 -0.20
CA TYR A 129 -2.49 -15.02 -0.25
C TYR A 129 -3.02 -16.44 -0.03
N ALA A 130 -4.11 -16.58 0.73
CA ALA A 130 -4.84 -17.84 0.78
C ALA A 130 -5.64 -18.00 -0.50
N GLU A 131 -5.38 -19.11 -1.21
CA GLU A 131 -5.90 -19.36 -2.54
C GLU A 131 -7.04 -20.40 -2.54
N ASP A 132 -7.60 -20.71 -1.36
CA ASP A 132 -8.77 -21.58 -1.24
C ASP A 132 -10.03 -20.89 -1.82
N GLU A 133 -11.03 -21.71 -2.11
CA GLU A 133 -12.27 -21.26 -2.76
C GLU A 133 -12.99 -20.16 -1.99
N TRP A 134 -13.05 -20.25 -0.65
CA TRP A 134 -13.68 -19.23 0.19
C TRP A 134 -13.03 -17.87 0.02
N ASN A 135 -11.71 -17.80 0.14
CA ASN A 135 -10.98 -16.55 0.02
C ASN A 135 -11.06 -15.97 -1.39
N ARG A 136 -10.94 -16.80 -2.43
CA ARG A 136 -11.13 -16.35 -3.82
C ARG A 136 -12.51 -15.75 -4.04
N GLN A 137 -13.56 -16.36 -3.48
CA GLN A 137 -14.92 -15.86 -3.57
C GLN A 137 -15.07 -14.49 -2.89
N GLN A 138 -14.42 -14.27 -1.73
CA GLN A 138 -14.47 -12.97 -1.06
C GLN A 138 -13.81 -11.87 -1.92
N ILE A 139 -12.68 -12.16 -2.54
CA ILE A 139 -12.02 -11.20 -3.43
C ILE A 139 -12.86 -10.91 -4.67
N GLU A 140 -13.53 -11.91 -5.23
CA GLU A 140 -14.45 -11.69 -6.36
C GLU A 140 -15.60 -10.76 -5.98
N ARG A 141 -16.15 -10.88 -4.77
CA ARG A 141 -17.18 -9.96 -4.25
C ARG A 141 -16.67 -8.52 -4.14
N ILE A 142 -15.41 -8.32 -3.76
CA ILE A 142 -14.80 -6.98 -3.78
C ILE A 142 -14.80 -6.43 -5.21
N ARG A 143 -14.41 -7.23 -6.21
CA ARG A 143 -14.43 -6.83 -7.63
C ARG A 143 -15.85 -6.46 -8.10
N GLU A 144 -16.85 -7.24 -7.70
CA GLU A 144 -18.26 -6.94 -8.02
C GLU A 144 -18.70 -5.60 -7.44
N LEU A 145 -18.26 -5.24 -6.22
CA LEU A 145 -18.56 -3.95 -5.61
C LEU A 145 -17.95 -2.80 -6.41
N GLU A 146 -16.75 -2.96 -6.92
CA GLU A 146 -16.08 -1.96 -7.76
C GLU A 146 -16.87 -1.69 -9.05
N THR A 147 -17.37 -2.73 -9.71
CA THR A 147 -18.15 -2.59 -10.95
C THR A 147 -19.51 -1.95 -10.72
N ARG A 148 -20.16 -2.20 -9.58
CA ARG A 148 -21.44 -1.59 -9.23
C ARG A 148 -21.32 -0.07 -9.03
N GLN A 149 -20.21 0.42 -8.53
CA GLN A 149 -19.98 1.86 -8.37
C GLN A 149 -19.92 2.61 -9.70
N GLY A 150 -19.59 1.93 -10.81
CA GLY A 150 -19.56 2.50 -12.15
C GLY A 150 -20.91 2.49 -12.88
N SER A 151 -21.96 1.89 -12.31
CA SER A 151 -23.25 1.69 -12.97
C SER A 151 -24.43 2.47 -12.34
N SER A 152 -24.18 3.40 -11.44
CA SER A 152 -25.19 4.27 -10.84
C SER A 152 -25.49 5.50 -11.66
#